data_405e5600e746f2bec76a7d9d05fda674
#
_entry.id   405e5600e746f2bec76a7d9d05fda674
#
_cell.length_a   1.000
_cell.length_b   1.000
_cell.length_c   1.000
_cell.angle_alpha   90.00
_cell.angle_beta   90.00
_cell.angle_gamma   90.00
#
_symmetry.space_group_name_H-M   'P 1'
#
loop_
_entity.id
_entity.type
_entity.pdbx_description
1 polymer ?
#
loop_
_entity_poly.entity_id
_entity_poly.type
_entity_poly.pdbx_seq_one_letter_code
_entity_poly.pdbx_strand_id
1 'polypeptide(L)'
;MFAAVEQFGRCAPLLTDEKERFDLAGLYLDAALAAVEESAFATASGLLSSGIELLGEKSSWSSTDRKGYYLRLDYERLMAEMDLCRGNISECIKRCTLITSNAKSFEDKLESYFTLVNAHSSQGDNEETWKLCCSLLEQLGVHLPQSAGWKLRRQVTRELAKTKKSLDRYSSEEDFLYLPTMTDALIVAAMKLLSRLLNSAWHCE
;
A
#
# COMPACT_ATOMS: atom_id res chain seq x y z
N MET A 1 22.30 -14.46 2.56
CA MET A 1 21.00 -14.49 3.29
C MET A 1 20.15 -15.69 2.83
N PHE A 2 19.79 -15.84 1.55
CA PHE A 2 18.88 -16.89 1.04
C PHE A 2 19.27 -18.31 1.42
N ALA A 3 20.53 -18.72 1.23
CA ALA A 3 21.01 -20.07 1.57
C ALA A 3 20.86 -20.39 3.07
N ALA A 4 21.04 -19.41 3.95
CA ALA A 4 20.86 -19.62 5.38
C ALA A 4 19.38 -19.82 5.74
N VAL A 5 18.48 -18.99 5.18
CA VAL A 5 17.03 -19.10 5.40
C VAL A 5 16.51 -20.45 4.86
N GLU A 6 17.00 -20.92 3.71
CA GLU A 6 16.65 -22.23 3.16
C GLU A 6 17.10 -23.40 4.06
N GLN A 7 18.30 -23.32 4.64
CA GLN A 7 18.79 -24.34 5.58
C GLN A 7 17.96 -24.34 6.88
N PHE A 8 17.67 -23.17 7.43
CA PHE A 8 16.78 -23.06 8.61
C PHE A 8 15.37 -23.57 8.31
N GLY A 9 14.85 -23.31 7.09
CA GLY A 9 13.55 -23.81 6.66
C GLY A 9 13.43 -25.33 6.69
N ARG A 10 14.50 -26.05 6.38
CA ARG A 10 14.53 -27.52 6.49
C ARG A 10 14.39 -28.01 7.94
N CYS A 11 14.79 -27.18 8.90
CA CYS A 11 14.64 -27.47 10.32
C CYS A 11 13.31 -26.99 10.91
N ALA A 12 12.52 -26.22 10.16
CA ALA A 12 11.26 -25.64 10.62
C ALA A 12 10.28 -26.66 11.24
N PRO A 13 10.12 -27.89 10.70
CA PRO A 13 9.26 -28.90 11.32
C PRO A 13 9.77 -29.42 12.68
N LEU A 14 11.04 -29.20 13.01
CA LEU A 14 11.65 -29.57 14.27
C LEU A 14 11.55 -28.47 15.33
N LEU A 15 11.20 -27.25 14.93
CA LEU A 15 11.04 -26.13 15.84
C LEU A 15 9.73 -26.28 16.61
N THR A 16 9.84 -26.65 17.88
CA THR A 16 8.71 -26.74 18.81
C THR A 16 8.48 -25.44 19.59
N ASP A 17 9.51 -24.61 19.75
CA ASP A 17 9.40 -23.34 20.40
C ASP A 17 8.77 -22.28 19.45
N GLU A 18 7.68 -21.72 19.93
CA GLU A 18 6.92 -20.71 19.20
C GLU A 18 7.71 -19.41 18.96
N LYS A 19 8.60 -19.06 19.89
CA LYS A 19 9.48 -17.90 19.74
C LYS A 19 10.49 -18.11 18.62
N GLU A 20 11.11 -19.29 18.54
CA GLU A 20 12.05 -19.64 17.47
C GLU A 20 11.36 -19.65 16.10
N ARG A 21 10.13 -20.16 16.02
CA ARG A 21 9.32 -20.13 14.80
C ARG A 21 9.01 -18.70 14.38
N PHE A 22 8.67 -17.84 15.34
CA PHE A 22 8.38 -16.44 15.09
C PHE A 22 9.63 -15.67 14.62
N ASP A 23 10.78 -15.90 15.26
CA ASP A 23 12.05 -15.29 14.85
C ASP A 23 12.47 -15.76 13.46
N LEU A 24 12.27 -17.04 13.15
CA LEU A 24 12.51 -17.58 11.80
C LEU A 24 11.57 -16.95 10.76
N ALA A 25 10.29 -16.75 11.08
CA ALA A 25 9.37 -16.04 10.22
C ALA A 25 9.88 -14.62 9.92
N GLY A 26 10.39 -13.89 10.91
CA GLY A 26 11.04 -12.58 10.69
C GLY A 26 12.17 -12.65 9.65
N LEU A 27 13.05 -13.65 9.75
CA LEU A 27 14.13 -13.86 8.80
C LEU A 27 13.64 -14.17 7.37
N TYR A 28 12.53 -14.91 7.25
CA TYR A 28 11.90 -15.15 5.95
C TYR A 28 11.36 -13.86 5.33
N LEU A 29 10.76 -12.98 6.13
CA LEU A 29 10.29 -11.68 5.65
C LEU A 29 11.43 -10.80 5.18
N ASP A 30 12.53 -10.71 5.96
CA ASP A 30 13.71 -9.94 5.58
C ASP A 30 14.35 -10.48 4.28
N ALA A 31 14.42 -11.80 4.14
CA ALA A 31 14.90 -12.43 2.91
C ALA A 31 13.96 -12.16 1.72
N ALA A 32 12.65 -12.17 1.94
CA ALA A 32 11.69 -11.84 0.89
C ALA A 32 11.82 -10.38 0.44
N LEU A 33 11.99 -9.44 1.37
CA LEU A 33 12.25 -8.04 1.05
C LEU A 33 13.52 -7.87 0.22
N ALA A 34 14.61 -8.53 0.59
CA ALA A 34 15.85 -8.52 -0.19
C ALA A 34 15.66 -9.11 -1.60
N ALA A 35 14.84 -10.17 -1.74
CA ALA A 35 14.50 -10.73 -3.04
C ALA A 35 13.69 -9.77 -3.91
N VAL A 36 12.81 -8.96 -3.31
CA VAL A 36 12.05 -7.91 -4.00
C VAL A 36 12.98 -6.82 -4.51
N GLU A 37 13.95 -6.38 -3.71
CA GLU A 37 14.95 -5.39 -4.12
C GLU A 37 15.77 -5.87 -5.34
N GLU A 38 16.03 -7.18 -5.41
CA GLU A 38 16.66 -7.83 -6.56
C GLU A 38 15.71 -8.14 -7.72
N SER A 39 14.43 -7.74 -7.62
CA SER A 39 13.36 -8.07 -8.57
C SER A 39 13.11 -9.58 -8.77
N ALA A 40 13.51 -10.40 -7.80
CA ALA A 40 13.34 -11.85 -7.79
C ALA A 40 11.96 -12.25 -7.21
N PHE A 41 10.87 -11.78 -7.82
CA PHE A 41 9.50 -11.89 -7.29
C PHE A 41 9.02 -13.33 -7.05
N ALA A 42 9.47 -14.30 -7.87
CA ALA A 42 9.14 -15.70 -7.66
C ALA A 42 9.79 -16.24 -6.37
N THR A 43 11.04 -15.89 -6.13
CA THR A 43 11.78 -16.23 -4.91
C THR A 43 11.13 -15.58 -3.68
N ALA A 44 10.81 -14.28 -3.77
CA ALA A 44 10.11 -13.56 -2.71
C ALA A 44 8.78 -14.25 -2.34
N SER A 45 7.97 -14.60 -3.33
CA SER A 45 6.69 -15.31 -3.10
C SER A 45 6.88 -16.66 -2.41
N GLY A 46 7.90 -17.43 -2.79
CA GLY A 46 8.23 -18.70 -2.14
C GLY A 46 8.64 -18.53 -0.68
N LEU A 47 9.50 -17.55 -0.40
CA LEU A 47 9.93 -17.21 0.96
C LEU A 47 8.75 -16.74 1.82
N LEU A 48 7.88 -15.90 1.30
CA LEU A 48 6.67 -15.45 1.99
C LEU A 48 5.72 -16.58 2.31
N SER A 49 5.50 -17.51 1.38
CA SER A 49 4.65 -18.68 1.61
C SER A 49 5.20 -19.58 2.72
N SER A 50 6.51 -19.84 2.72
CA SER A 50 7.15 -20.63 3.78
C SER A 50 7.14 -19.92 5.14
N GLY A 51 7.36 -18.60 5.16
CA GLY A 51 7.40 -17.84 6.40
C GLY A 51 6.03 -17.68 7.06
N ILE A 52 4.96 -17.50 6.27
CA ILE A 52 3.60 -17.32 6.82
C ILE A 52 3.09 -18.59 7.49
N GLU A 53 3.53 -19.77 7.05
CA GLU A 53 3.20 -21.06 7.68
C GLU A 53 3.81 -21.19 9.09
N LEU A 54 4.91 -20.47 9.37
CA LEU A 54 5.54 -20.44 10.69
C LEU A 54 4.78 -19.54 11.67
N LEU A 55 4.00 -18.57 11.15
CA LEU A 55 3.18 -17.69 11.95
C LEU A 55 1.97 -18.43 12.47
N GLY A 56 2.05 -18.95 13.70
CA GLY A 56 0.94 -19.62 14.36
C GLY A 56 -0.21 -18.66 14.72
N GLU A 57 -1.14 -19.13 15.54
CA GLU A 57 -2.34 -18.39 15.97
C GLU A 57 -2.02 -17.09 16.75
N LYS A 58 -0.85 -16.99 17.37
CA LYS A 58 -0.42 -15.77 18.10
C LYS A 58 -0.21 -14.56 17.20
N SER A 59 0.08 -14.76 15.93
CA SER A 59 0.14 -13.70 14.94
C SER A 59 -1.19 -13.47 14.21
N SER A 60 -2.30 -13.77 14.89
CA SER A 60 -3.63 -13.47 14.36
C SER A 60 -3.91 -11.96 14.33
N TRP A 61 -4.86 -11.54 13.50
CA TRP A 61 -5.33 -10.15 13.45
C TRP A 61 -5.85 -9.63 14.80
N SER A 62 -6.35 -10.52 15.66
CA SER A 62 -6.81 -10.23 17.02
C SER A 62 -5.71 -10.26 18.08
N SER A 63 -4.47 -10.58 17.70
CA SER A 63 -3.36 -10.67 18.64
C SER A 63 -3.18 -9.37 19.42
N THR A 64 -3.06 -9.49 20.74
CA THR A 64 -2.65 -8.38 21.61
C THR A 64 -1.14 -8.14 21.55
N ASP A 65 -0.38 -9.11 21.07
CA ASP A 65 1.03 -8.94 20.81
C ASP A 65 1.24 -8.06 19.57
N ARG A 66 1.81 -6.89 19.82
CA ARG A 66 2.09 -5.89 18.80
C ARG A 66 3.04 -6.42 17.72
N LYS A 67 4.05 -7.18 18.10
CA LYS A 67 5.03 -7.72 17.15
C LYS A 67 4.40 -8.74 16.22
N GLY A 68 3.60 -9.65 16.77
CA GLY A 68 2.89 -10.65 15.99
C GLY A 68 1.89 -10.04 15.01
N TYR A 69 1.16 -9.02 15.45
CA TYR A 69 0.25 -8.29 14.59
C TYR A 69 0.96 -7.62 13.39
N TYR A 70 2.04 -6.86 13.64
CA TYR A 70 2.76 -6.18 12.56
C TYR A 70 3.48 -7.15 11.63
N LEU A 71 4.08 -8.22 12.15
CA LEU A 71 4.69 -9.24 11.32
C LEU A 71 3.65 -9.86 10.36
N ARG A 72 2.44 -10.18 10.85
CA ARG A 72 1.35 -10.66 10.00
C ARG A 72 0.93 -9.63 8.96
N LEU A 73 0.78 -8.38 9.37
CA LEU A 73 0.40 -7.29 8.48
C LEU A 73 1.41 -7.10 7.34
N ASP A 74 2.71 -7.12 7.66
CA ASP A 74 3.78 -6.96 6.69
C ASP A 74 3.85 -8.14 5.71
N TYR A 75 3.64 -9.37 6.20
CA TYR A 75 3.50 -10.53 5.34
C TYR A 75 2.36 -10.40 4.33
N GLU A 76 1.16 -10.08 4.80
CA GLU A 76 -0.02 -9.98 3.93
C GLU A 76 0.12 -8.83 2.92
N ARG A 77 0.73 -7.70 3.33
CA ARG A 77 1.02 -6.58 2.43
C ARG A 77 1.98 -6.99 1.33
N LEU A 78 3.12 -7.56 1.70
CA LEU A 78 4.13 -7.95 0.73
C LEU A 78 3.63 -9.06 -0.20
N MET A 79 2.84 -10.01 0.31
CA MET A 79 2.19 -11.02 -0.52
C MET A 79 1.21 -10.39 -1.51
N ALA A 80 0.43 -9.38 -1.11
CA ALA A 80 -0.48 -8.68 -2.01
C ALA A 80 0.29 -7.93 -3.13
N GLU A 81 1.42 -7.31 -2.80
CA GLU A 81 2.28 -6.66 -3.79
C GLU A 81 2.89 -7.68 -4.76
N MET A 82 3.34 -8.84 -4.27
CA MET A 82 3.86 -9.91 -5.13
C MET A 82 2.79 -10.47 -6.05
N ASP A 83 1.56 -10.65 -5.55
CA ASP A 83 0.43 -11.07 -6.38
C ASP A 83 0.14 -10.05 -7.49
N LEU A 84 0.19 -8.75 -7.16
CA LEU A 84 0.06 -7.67 -8.15
C LEU A 84 1.17 -7.72 -9.22
N CYS A 85 2.43 -7.79 -8.79
CA CYS A 85 3.59 -7.84 -9.69
C CYS A 85 3.57 -9.06 -10.62
N ARG A 86 3.01 -10.17 -10.18
CA ARG A 86 2.88 -11.42 -10.96
C ARG A 86 1.62 -11.48 -11.83
N GLY A 87 0.76 -10.46 -11.77
CA GLY A 87 -0.51 -10.42 -12.48
C GLY A 87 -1.62 -11.27 -11.86
N ASN A 88 -1.44 -11.76 -10.63
CA ASN A 88 -2.46 -12.50 -9.87
C ASN A 88 -3.47 -11.53 -9.23
N ILE A 89 -4.11 -10.71 -10.04
CA ILE A 89 -4.90 -9.56 -9.55
C ILE A 89 -6.02 -9.99 -8.60
N SER A 90 -6.70 -11.10 -8.89
CA SER A 90 -7.78 -11.60 -8.03
C SER A 90 -7.30 -11.94 -6.62
N GLU A 91 -6.12 -12.56 -6.47
CA GLU A 91 -5.55 -12.87 -5.17
C GLU A 91 -5.05 -11.61 -4.46
N CYS A 92 -4.45 -10.68 -5.20
CA CYS A 92 -4.09 -9.37 -4.67
C CYS A 92 -5.30 -8.65 -4.07
N ILE A 93 -6.42 -8.56 -4.77
CA ILE A 93 -7.66 -7.93 -4.29
C ILE A 93 -8.18 -8.63 -3.02
N LYS A 94 -8.20 -9.97 -3.00
CA LYS A 94 -8.63 -10.73 -1.81
C LYS A 94 -7.76 -10.42 -0.59
N ARG A 95 -6.44 -10.40 -0.74
CA ARG A 95 -5.50 -10.06 0.35
C ARG A 95 -5.67 -8.62 0.83
N CYS A 96 -5.74 -7.66 -0.08
CA CYS A 96 -5.99 -6.27 0.27
C CYS A 96 -7.32 -6.11 1.02
N THR A 97 -8.38 -6.81 0.59
CA THR A 97 -9.67 -6.82 1.27
C THR A 97 -9.56 -7.44 2.68
N LEU A 98 -8.80 -8.52 2.82
CA LEU A 98 -8.53 -9.13 4.12
C LEU A 98 -7.83 -8.16 5.07
N ILE A 99 -6.79 -7.47 4.60
CA ILE A 99 -6.04 -6.48 5.39
C ILE A 99 -6.95 -5.31 5.78
N THR A 100 -7.67 -4.72 4.82
CA THR A 100 -8.52 -3.54 5.08
C THR A 100 -9.69 -3.84 5.99
N SER A 101 -10.15 -5.10 6.05
CA SER A 101 -11.21 -5.55 6.97
C SER A 101 -10.70 -5.82 8.39
N ASN A 102 -9.44 -6.22 8.55
CA ASN A 102 -8.91 -6.70 9.83
C ASN A 102 -7.88 -5.77 10.47
N ALA A 103 -7.21 -4.90 9.70
CA ALA A 103 -6.21 -4.01 10.25
C ALA A 103 -6.84 -3.00 11.22
N LYS A 104 -6.09 -2.69 12.30
CA LYS A 104 -6.60 -1.98 13.49
C LYS A 104 -6.74 -0.49 13.29
N SER A 105 -5.86 0.12 12.50
CA SER A 105 -5.87 1.56 12.24
C SER A 105 -6.04 1.87 10.76
N PHE A 106 -6.41 3.11 10.44
CA PHE A 106 -6.48 3.58 9.05
C PHE A 106 -5.09 3.59 8.41
N GLU A 107 -4.08 3.99 9.17
CA GLU A 107 -2.68 4.00 8.74
C GLU A 107 -2.21 2.59 8.36
N ASP A 108 -2.60 1.58 9.14
CA ASP A 108 -2.29 0.18 8.82
C ASP A 108 -2.97 -0.32 7.54
N LYS A 109 -4.07 0.29 7.12
CA LYS A 109 -4.79 -0.07 5.89
C LYS A 109 -4.24 0.63 4.65
N LEU A 110 -3.55 1.75 4.85
CA LEU A 110 -3.27 2.72 3.79
C LEU A 110 -2.48 2.13 2.61
N GLU A 111 -1.39 1.40 2.88
CA GLU A 111 -0.60 0.77 1.81
C GLU A 111 -1.42 -0.28 1.04
N SER A 112 -2.25 -1.05 1.74
CA SER A 112 -3.14 -2.03 1.10
C SER A 112 -4.21 -1.37 0.24
N TYR A 113 -4.68 -0.18 0.60
CA TYR A 113 -5.57 0.59 -0.26
C TYR A 113 -4.86 1.07 -1.53
N PHE A 114 -3.59 1.48 -1.46
CA PHE A 114 -2.83 1.82 -2.66
C PHE A 114 -2.64 0.61 -3.58
N THR A 115 -2.31 -0.54 -3.01
CA THR A 115 -2.18 -1.78 -3.76
C THR A 115 -3.51 -2.17 -4.41
N LEU A 116 -4.64 -2.00 -3.70
CA LEU A 116 -5.99 -2.25 -4.23
C LEU A 116 -6.36 -1.31 -5.37
N VAL A 117 -6.07 -0.01 -5.24
CA VAL A 117 -6.25 0.99 -6.32
C VAL A 117 -5.43 0.59 -7.55
N ASN A 118 -4.17 0.18 -7.35
CA ASN A 118 -3.33 -0.27 -8.45
C ASN A 118 -3.85 -1.54 -9.11
N ALA A 119 -4.41 -2.49 -8.33
CA ALA A 119 -4.99 -3.72 -8.83
C ALA A 119 -6.21 -3.46 -9.73
N HIS A 120 -7.17 -2.63 -9.29
CA HIS A 120 -8.32 -2.24 -10.11
C HIS A 120 -7.90 -1.47 -11.36
N SER A 121 -6.96 -0.52 -11.22
CA SER A 121 -6.43 0.24 -12.35
C SER A 121 -5.76 -0.66 -13.39
N SER A 122 -5.02 -1.69 -12.97
CA SER A 122 -4.36 -2.64 -13.88
C SER A 122 -5.34 -3.56 -14.64
N GLN A 123 -6.54 -3.76 -14.11
CA GLN A 123 -7.65 -4.45 -14.81
C GLN A 123 -8.43 -3.52 -15.74
N GLY A 124 -8.14 -2.23 -15.76
CA GLY A 124 -8.92 -1.24 -16.50
C GLY A 124 -10.28 -0.92 -15.85
N ASP A 125 -10.48 -1.33 -14.58
CA ASP A 125 -11.69 -1.02 -13.81
C ASP A 125 -11.60 0.41 -13.25
N ASN A 126 -11.78 1.36 -14.17
CA ASN A 126 -11.67 2.79 -13.85
C ASN A 126 -12.78 3.25 -12.91
N GLU A 127 -13.96 2.63 -12.96
CA GLU A 127 -15.09 3.00 -12.10
C GLU A 127 -14.83 2.65 -10.64
N GLU A 128 -14.37 1.43 -10.34
CA GLU A 128 -14.02 1.03 -8.99
C GLU A 128 -12.78 1.77 -8.48
N THR A 129 -11.79 2.00 -9.36
CA THR A 129 -10.62 2.84 -9.04
C THR A 129 -11.06 4.24 -8.62
N TRP A 130 -11.98 4.86 -9.38
CA TRP A 130 -12.52 6.18 -9.07
C TRP A 130 -13.26 6.20 -7.73
N LYS A 131 -14.21 5.29 -7.52
CA LYS A 131 -15.00 5.18 -6.28
C LYS A 131 -14.10 5.02 -5.06
N LEU A 132 -13.12 4.11 -5.14
CA LEU A 132 -12.19 3.84 -4.06
C LEU A 132 -11.32 5.07 -3.75
N CYS A 133 -10.74 5.70 -4.76
CA CYS A 133 -9.93 6.91 -4.58
C CYS A 133 -10.73 8.06 -3.94
N CYS A 134 -11.97 8.29 -4.40
CA CYS A 134 -12.85 9.33 -3.83
C CYS A 134 -13.16 9.07 -2.36
N SER A 135 -13.50 7.81 -2.03
CA SER A 135 -13.79 7.42 -0.63
C SER A 135 -12.58 7.58 0.29
N LEU A 136 -11.38 7.21 -0.18
CA LEU A 136 -10.15 7.36 0.58
C LEU A 136 -9.75 8.83 0.76
N LEU A 137 -9.90 9.65 -0.28
CA LEU A 137 -9.64 11.09 -0.21
C LEU A 137 -10.56 11.78 0.80
N GLU A 138 -11.84 11.39 0.84
CA GLU A 138 -12.79 11.89 1.85
C GLU A 138 -12.36 11.54 3.28
N GLN A 139 -11.90 10.31 3.51
CA GLN A 139 -11.36 9.89 4.81
C GLN A 139 -10.08 10.65 5.19
N LEU A 140 -9.30 11.08 4.20
CA LEU A 140 -8.11 11.94 4.38
C LEU A 140 -8.45 13.43 4.51
N GLY A 141 -9.75 13.79 4.53
CA GLY A 141 -10.20 15.18 4.63
C GLY A 141 -10.14 15.98 3.34
N VAL A 142 -9.89 15.33 2.20
CA VAL A 142 -9.87 15.96 0.88
C VAL A 142 -11.24 15.78 0.22
N HIS A 143 -12.03 16.84 0.23
CA HIS A 143 -13.37 16.83 -0.36
C HIS A 143 -13.32 17.24 -1.82
N LEU A 144 -13.63 16.32 -2.72
CA LEU A 144 -13.77 16.60 -4.13
C LEU A 144 -15.12 17.30 -4.40
N PRO A 145 -15.16 18.29 -5.33
CA PRO A 145 -16.40 18.98 -5.63
C PRO A 145 -17.39 18.03 -6.31
N GLN A 146 -18.56 17.88 -5.70
CA GLN A 146 -19.66 17.05 -6.24
C GLN A 146 -20.59 17.82 -7.18
N SER A 147 -20.35 19.12 -7.36
CA SER A 147 -21.17 19.97 -8.22
C SER A 147 -20.80 19.82 -9.69
N ALA A 148 -21.82 19.87 -10.57
CA ALA A 148 -21.60 19.85 -12.02
C ALA A 148 -21.86 21.23 -12.65
N GLY A 149 -21.44 21.41 -13.90
CA GLY A 149 -21.74 22.58 -14.70
C GLY A 149 -21.06 23.87 -14.25
N TRP A 150 -21.78 25.00 -14.26
CA TRP A 150 -21.20 26.31 -14.00
C TRP A 150 -20.68 26.49 -12.57
N LYS A 151 -21.27 25.82 -11.58
CA LYS A 151 -20.82 25.86 -10.18
C LYS A 151 -19.43 25.24 -10.04
N LEU A 152 -19.20 24.08 -10.67
CA LEU A 152 -17.89 23.44 -10.72
C LEU A 152 -16.86 24.34 -11.39
N ARG A 153 -17.17 24.89 -12.56
CA ARG A 153 -16.27 25.82 -13.26
C ARG A 153 -15.85 27.00 -12.38
N ARG A 154 -16.82 27.62 -11.68
CA ARG A 154 -16.55 28.75 -10.78
C ARG A 154 -15.65 28.34 -9.61
N GLN A 155 -15.87 27.13 -9.04
CA GLN A 155 -15.05 26.61 -7.96
C GLN A 155 -13.62 26.34 -8.44
N VAL A 156 -13.45 25.65 -9.56
CA VAL A 156 -12.14 25.38 -10.19
C VAL A 156 -11.40 26.68 -10.48
N THR A 157 -12.06 27.67 -11.08
CA THR A 157 -11.43 28.99 -11.36
C THR A 157 -10.95 29.66 -10.07
N ARG A 158 -11.71 29.57 -8.99
CA ARG A 158 -11.32 30.13 -7.69
C ARG A 158 -10.08 29.43 -7.13
N GLU A 159 -10.05 28.09 -7.17
CA GLU A 159 -8.92 27.31 -6.65
C GLU A 159 -7.67 27.52 -7.52
N LEU A 160 -7.80 27.57 -8.83
CA LEU A 160 -6.70 27.93 -9.73
C LEU A 160 -6.12 29.33 -9.43
N ALA A 161 -6.99 30.30 -9.15
CA ALA A 161 -6.53 31.64 -8.79
C ALA A 161 -5.76 31.65 -7.45
N LYS A 162 -6.20 30.86 -6.46
CA LYS A 162 -5.47 30.68 -5.19
C LYS A 162 -4.11 30.02 -5.42
N THR A 163 -4.09 28.96 -6.21
CA THR A 163 -2.86 28.22 -6.55
C THR A 163 -1.87 29.15 -7.25
N LYS A 164 -2.34 29.90 -8.27
CA LYS A 164 -1.50 30.88 -8.97
C LYS A 164 -0.90 31.91 -8.00
N LYS A 165 -1.74 32.49 -7.12
CA LYS A 165 -1.26 33.44 -6.11
C LYS A 165 -0.24 32.83 -5.15
N SER A 166 -0.36 31.53 -4.85
CA SER A 166 0.63 30.83 -4.02
C SER A 166 1.93 30.59 -4.77
N LEU A 167 1.85 30.31 -6.08
CA LEU A 167 3.02 30.11 -6.95
C LEU A 167 3.75 31.44 -7.23
N ASP A 168 3.04 32.56 -7.30
CA ASP A 168 3.62 33.91 -7.51
C ASP A 168 4.62 34.32 -6.39
N ARG A 169 4.69 33.56 -5.30
CA ARG A 169 5.69 33.75 -4.23
C ARG A 169 7.07 33.22 -4.59
N TYR A 170 7.16 32.38 -5.60
CA TYR A 170 8.40 31.78 -6.08
C TYR A 170 8.83 32.52 -7.35
N SER A 171 10.07 33.00 -7.38
CA SER A 171 10.58 33.85 -8.44
C SER A 171 11.07 33.06 -9.64
N SER A 172 11.41 31.79 -9.43
CA SER A 172 11.93 30.89 -10.47
C SER A 172 11.51 29.43 -10.21
N GLU A 173 11.64 28.60 -11.24
CA GLU A 173 11.45 27.15 -11.11
C GLU A 173 12.47 26.52 -10.15
N GLU A 174 13.66 27.10 -10.03
CA GLU A 174 14.71 26.64 -9.13
C GLU A 174 14.31 26.74 -7.65
N ASP A 175 13.46 27.72 -7.31
CA ASP A 175 12.95 27.89 -5.94
C ASP A 175 12.22 26.62 -5.44
N PHE A 176 11.61 25.83 -6.34
CA PHE A 176 10.94 24.59 -5.99
C PHE A 176 11.91 23.47 -5.61
N LEU A 177 13.15 23.51 -6.11
CA LEU A 177 14.16 22.49 -5.79
C LEU A 177 14.64 22.59 -4.33
N TYR A 178 14.47 23.74 -3.71
CA TYR A 178 14.86 24.01 -2.33
C TYR A 178 13.70 23.85 -1.33
N LEU A 179 12.52 23.47 -1.80
CA LEU A 179 11.41 23.21 -0.90
C LEU A 179 11.71 21.96 -0.04
N PRO A 180 11.36 21.99 1.25
CA PRO A 180 11.53 20.83 2.11
C PRO A 180 10.64 19.69 1.60
N THR A 181 11.17 18.47 1.67
CA THR A 181 10.40 17.27 1.34
C THR A 181 9.19 17.16 2.27
N MET A 182 8.03 16.87 1.70
CA MET A 182 6.81 16.65 2.47
C MET A 182 6.95 15.41 3.35
N THR A 183 6.77 15.58 4.65
CA THR A 183 6.92 14.50 5.65
C THR A 183 5.60 14.04 6.25
N ASP A 184 4.50 14.79 6.02
CA ASP A 184 3.16 14.39 6.47
C ASP A 184 2.65 13.21 5.64
N ALA A 185 2.57 12.04 6.27
CA ALA A 185 2.19 10.79 5.62
C ALA A 185 0.77 10.84 5.03
N LEU A 186 -0.17 11.54 5.67
CA LEU A 186 -1.56 11.64 5.19
C LEU A 186 -1.65 12.55 3.96
N ILE A 187 -0.89 13.65 3.94
CA ILE A 187 -0.84 14.53 2.78
C ILE A 187 -0.14 13.83 1.60
N VAL A 188 0.95 13.10 1.86
CA VAL A 188 1.62 12.29 0.82
C VAL A 188 0.66 11.24 0.26
N ALA A 189 -0.12 10.58 1.12
CA ALA A 189 -1.14 9.62 0.71
C ALA A 189 -2.22 10.27 -0.17
N ALA A 190 -2.73 11.43 0.22
CA ALA A 190 -3.72 12.18 -0.57
C ALA A 190 -3.17 12.55 -1.95
N MET A 191 -1.91 13.01 -2.04
CA MET A 191 -1.27 13.33 -3.31
C MET A 191 -1.09 12.10 -4.22
N LYS A 192 -0.71 10.95 -3.66
CA LYS A 192 -0.65 9.69 -4.40
C LYS A 192 -2.01 9.30 -4.98
N LEU A 193 -3.09 9.40 -4.18
CA LEU A 193 -4.46 9.11 -4.63
C LEU A 193 -4.95 10.09 -5.70
N LEU A 194 -4.70 11.39 -5.54
CA LEU A 194 -5.05 12.40 -6.54
C LEU A 194 -4.34 12.15 -7.87
N SER A 195 -3.07 11.76 -7.84
CA SER A 195 -2.33 11.39 -9.05
C SER A 195 -2.95 10.19 -9.78
N ARG A 196 -3.40 9.17 -9.03
CA ARG A 196 -4.10 8.00 -9.61
C ARG A 196 -5.47 8.36 -10.15
N LEU A 197 -6.22 9.17 -9.40
CA LEU A 197 -7.53 9.65 -9.80
C LEU A 197 -7.48 10.44 -11.11
N LEU A 198 -6.45 11.28 -11.30
CA LEU A 198 -6.25 12.04 -12.53
C LEU A 198 -6.14 11.11 -13.74
N ASN A 199 -5.36 10.04 -13.63
CA ASN A 199 -5.21 9.06 -14.71
C ASN A 199 -6.55 8.36 -15.04
N SER A 200 -7.32 7.96 -14.02
CA SER A 200 -8.62 7.29 -14.21
C SER A 200 -9.68 8.24 -14.78
N ALA A 201 -9.62 9.53 -14.45
CA ALA A 201 -10.57 10.53 -14.94
C ALA A 201 -10.57 10.71 -16.46
N TRP A 202 -9.44 10.49 -17.13
CA TRP A 202 -9.34 10.55 -18.60
C TRP A 202 -10.03 9.38 -19.33
N HIS A 203 -10.38 8.31 -18.59
CA HIS A 203 -10.98 7.09 -19.15
C HIS A 203 -12.44 6.89 -18.73
N CYS A 204 -13.01 7.80 -17.95
CA CYS A 204 -14.38 7.75 -17.44
C CYS A 204 -15.34 8.71 -18.17
N GLU A 205 -15.12 8.96 -19.48
CA GLU A 205 -16.06 9.71 -20.34
C GLU A 205 -17.17 8.82 -20.89
#